data_d028648862480604638f74a3f5000667
#
_entry.id   d028648862480604638f74a3f5000667
#
_cell.length_a   1.000
_cell.length_b   1.000
_cell.length_c   1.000
_cell.angle_alpha   90.00
_cell.angle_beta   90.00
_cell.angle_gamma   90.00
#
_symmetry.space_group_name_H-M   'P 1'
#
loop_
_entity.id
_entity.type
_entity.pdbx_description
1 polymer ?
#
loop_
_entity_poly.entity_id
_entity_poly.type
_entity_poly.pdbx_seq_one_letter_code
_entity_poly.pdbx_strand_id
1 'polypeptide(L)'
;MTHPFKRFLQISFLCFTLSAASLVQAQSRGLPDFVELAEKQSPSVVNISTVQNGRGKAVNGFPADPNDPAFEIFRRFFPQAPGGMQPQQPENRSLGSGFIISADGYVMTNAHVIEGADEVTVKLLDKREFRAKVVGADKRTDVALL
;
A
#
# COMPACT_ATOMS: atom_id res chain seq x y z
N MET A 1 11.95 52.12 -53.36
CA MET A 1 12.07 50.71 -53.90
C MET A 1 12.37 49.78 -52.74
N THR A 2 11.34 49.07 -52.29
CA THR A 2 11.50 48.11 -51.18
C THR A 2 11.99 46.79 -51.77
N HIS A 3 13.20 46.37 -51.39
CA HIS A 3 13.81 45.18 -51.91
C HIS A 3 12.96 43.94 -51.58
N PRO A 4 12.53 43.18 -52.58
CA PRO A 4 11.66 41.98 -52.36
C PRO A 4 12.34 40.93 -51.51
N PHE A 5 13.69 40.92 -51.49
CA PHE A 5 14.48 40.01 -50.69
C PHE A 5 14.30 40.21 -49.18
N LYS A 6 14.20 41.46 -48.70
CA LYS A 6 13.94 41.73 -47.26
C LYS A 6 12.59 41.27 -46.80
N ARG A 7 11.58 41.39 -47.65
CA ARG A 7 10.21 40.90 -47.34
C ARG A 7 10.18 39.37 -47.28
N PHE A 8 10.87 38.72 -48.17
CA PHE A 8 10.97 37.24 -48.15
C PHE A 8 11.65 36.73 -46.90
N LEU A 9 12.74 37.38 -46.47
CA LEU A 9 13.45 37.02 -45.24
C LEU A 9 12.60 37.24 -43.97
N GLN A 10 11.80 38.34 -43.95
CA GLN A 10 10.89 38.62 -42.85
C GLN A 10 9.76 37.63 -42.76
N ILE A 11 9.17 37.20 -43.87
CA ILE A 11 8.10 36.18 -43.89
C ILE A 11 8.64 34.82 -43.44
N SER A 12 9.83 34.44 -43.92
CA SER A 12 10.48 33.19 -43.51
C SER A 12 10.80 33.16 -42.00
N PHE A 13 11.27 34.28 -41.46
CA PHE A 13 11.53 34.37 -40.01
C PHE A 13 10.23 34.33 -39.19
N LEU A 14 9.16 34.97 -39.66
CA LEU A 14 7.84 34.93 -39.01
C LEU A 14 7.24 33.53 -39.01
N CYS A 15 7.33 32.79 -40.15
CA CYS A 15 6.89 31.38 -40.21
C CYS A 15 7.69 30.48 -39.26
N PHE A 16 8.99 30.69 -39.16
CA PHE A 16 9.85 29.90 -38.28
C PHE A 16 9.52 30.12 -36.78
N THR A 17 9.25 31.38 -36.39
CA THR A 17 8.84 31.69 -35.00
C THR A 17 7.45 31.14 -34.66
N LEU A 18 6.50 31.14 -35.64
CA LEU A 18 5.17 30.57 -35.45
C LEU A 18 5.23 29.04 -35.30
N SER A 19 6.10 28.35 -36.01
CA SER A 19 6.29 26.91 -35.93
C SER A 19 6.94 26.50 -34.59
N ALA A 20 7.85 27.33 -34.05
CA ALA A 20 8.48 27.08 -32.75
C ALA A 20 7.50 27.20 -31.58
N ALA A 21 6.51 28.10 -31.67
CA ALA A 21 5.49 28.28 -30.64
C ALA A 21 4.54 27.07 -30.50
N SER A 22 4.34 26.29 -31.57
CA SER A 22 3.47 25.11 -31.56
C SER A 22 4.08 23.90 -30.83
N LEU A 23 5.39 23.87 -30.64
CA LEU A 23 6.07 22.76 -29.96
C LEU A 23 5.99 22.83 -28.43
N VAL A 24 5.68 24.00 -27.86
CA VAL A 24 5.64 24.18 -26.41
C VAL A 24 4.31 23.71 -25.79
N GLN A 25 3.25 23.57 -26.57
CA GLN A 25 1.95 23.11 -26.04
C GLN A 25 1.81 21.59 -25.90
N ALA A 26 2.77 20.81 -26.40
CA ALA A 26 2.68 19.35 -26.36
C ALA A 26 3.03 18.72 -25.00
N GLN A 27 3.49 19.50 -24.02
CA GLN A 27 3.98 18.98 -22.72
C GLN A 27 3.11 19.27 -21.50
N SER A 28 1.99 19.96 -21.66
CA SER A 28 1.05 20.16 -20.56
C SER A 28 -0.09 19.12 -20.58
N ARG A 29 0.22 17.84 -20.78
CA ARG A 29 -0.63 16.81 -20.22
C ARG A 29 -0.42 16.87 -18.73
N GLY A 30 -1.24 17.69 -18.07
CA GLY A 30 -1.19 17.84 -16.61
C GLY A 30 -1.13 16.47 -15.98
N LEU A 31 -0.19 16.30 -15.06
CA LEU A 31 -0.21 15.15 -14.17
C LEU A 31 -1.63 15.03 -13.60
N PRO A 32 -2.16 13.83 -13.42
CA PRO A 32 -3.45 13.65 -12.76
C PRO A 32 -3.45 14.41 -11.44
N ASP A 33 -4.55 15.05 -11.10
CA ASP A 33 -4.71 15.63 -9.77
C ASP A 33 -4.83 14.50 -8.76
N PHE A 34 -3.70 14.18 -8.13
CA PHE A 34 -3.64 13.12 -7.14
C PHE A 34 -4.42 13.45 -5.86
N VAL A 35 -4.68 14.73 -5.59
CA VAL A 35 -5.48 15.16 -4.44
C VAL A 35 -6.94 14.79 -4.68
N GLU A 36 -7.49 15.16 -5.83
CA GLU A 36 -8.85 14.79 -6.22
C GLU A 36 -9.02 13.26 -6.29
N LEU A 37 -8.04 12.57 -6.85
CA LEU A 37 -8.06 11.11 -6.91
C LEU A 37 -8.07 10.49 -5.51
N ALA A 38 -7.21 10.95 -4.63
CA ALA A 38 -7.13 10.46 -3.25
C ALA A 38 -8.45 10.73 -2.51
N GLU A 39 -9.01 11.94 -2.60
CA GLU A 39 -10.28 12.27 -1.95
C GLU A 39 -11.41 11.37 -2.41
N LYS A 40 -11.52 11.11 -3.71
CA LYS A 40 -12.58 10.26 -4.28
C LYS A 40 -12.42 8.78 -3.93
N GLN A 41 -11.20 8.27 -3.90
CA GLN A 41 -10.95 6.83 -3.74
C GLN A 41 -10.66 6.40 -2.30
N SER A 42 -10.26 7.32 -1.41
CA SER A 42 -9.97 7.01 -0.02
C SER A 42 -11.11 6.26 0.71
N PRO A 43 -12.40 6.55 0.47
CA PRO A 43 -13.47 5.79 1.11
C PRO A 43 -13.50 4.31 0.74
N SER A 44 -12.94 3.94 -0.41
CA SER A 44 -12.86 2.55 -0.87
C SER A 44 -11.64 1.82 -0.32
N VAL A 45 -10.65 2.53 0.20
CA VAL A 45 -9.41 1.95 0.73
C VAL A 45 -9.62 1.57 2.19
N VAL A 46 -9.21 0.36 2.55
CA VAL A 46 -9.33 -0.17 3.90
C VAL A 46 -7.98 -0.68 4.42
N ASN A 47 -7.82 -0.64 5.74
CA ASN A 47 -6.72 -1.34 6.40
C ASN A 47 -7.21 -2.74 6.80
N ILE A 48 -6.32 -3.72 6.68
CA ILE A 48 -6.59 -5.09 7.05
C ILE A 48 -5.59 -5.47 8.14
N SER A 49 -6.10 -5.98 9.25
CA SER A 49 -5.29 -6.58 10.31
C SER A 49 -5.71 -8.02 10.49
N THR A 50 -4.71 -8.88 10.71
CA THR A 50 -4.95 -10.30 10.95
C THR A 50 -4.32 -10.71 12.26
N VAL A 51 -4.94 -11.69 12.90
CA VAL A 51 -4.43 -12.33 14.10
C VAL A 51 -4.22 -13.80 13.79
N GLN A 52 -3.06 -14.31 14.14
CA GLN A 52 -2.76 -15.73 14.13
C GLN A 52 -2.59 -16.20 15.57
N ASN A 53 -3.51 -17.00 16.06
CA ASN A 53 -3.44 -17.68 17.35
C ASN A 53 -2.55 -18.91 17.23
N GLY A 54 -1.33 -18.77 16.87
CA GLY A 54 -0.53 -19.90 16.48
C GLY A 54 0.82 -19.98 17.15
N ARG A 55 1.10 -21.15 17.65
CA ARG A 55 2.37 -21.64 18.17
C ARG A 55 3.56 -20.95 17.52
N GLY A 56 4.30 -20.24 18.36
CA GLY A 56 5.39 -19.35 18.05
C GLY A 56 6.27 -19.77 16.87
N LYS A 57 6.09 -19.07 15.76
CA LYS A 57 7.21 -18.83 14.85
C LYS A 57 7.91 -17.58 15.33
N ALA A 58 9.23 -17.69 15.53
CA ALA A 58 10.08 -16.61 16.01
C ALA A 58 9.73 -15.26 15.33
N VAL A 59 9.33 -14.28 16.13
CA VAL A 59 9.17 -12.91 15.67
C VAL A 59 10.58 -12.33 15.51
N ASN A 60 10.95 -11.92 14.31
CA ASN A 60 12.24 -11.28 14.02
C ASN A 60 13.50 -12.09 14.38
N GLY A 61 13.49 -13.41 14.21
CA GLY A 61 14.67 -14.25 14.45
C GLY A 61 14.94 -14.53 15.93
N PHE A 62 14.04 -14.15 16.84
CA PHE A 62 14.14 -14.49 18.25
C PHE A 62 13.29 -15.71 18.57
N PRO A 63 13.84 -16.69 19.33
CA PRO A 63 13.11 -17.87 19.76
C PRO A 63 11.95 -17.46 20.66
N ALA A 64 10.73 -17.89 20.30
CA ALA A 64 9.53 -17.63 21.10
C ALA A 64 9.24 -18.78 22.10
N ASP A 65 9.97 -19.89 22.00
CA ASP A 65 9.82 -21.03 22.90
C ASP A 65 10.68 -20.82 24.16
N PRO A 66 10.08 -20.78 25.35
CA PRO A 66 10.81 -20.67 26.61
C PRO A 66 11.80 -21.82 26.87
N ASN A 67 11.62 -22.95 26.19
CA ASN A 67 12.51 -24.12 26.28
C ASN A 67 13.62 -24.11 25.24
N ASP A 68 13.66 -23.13 24.32
CA ASP A 68 14.73 -22.99 23.33
C ASP A 68 16.00 -22.51 24.02
N PRO A 69 17.16 -23.17 23.88
CA PRO A 69 18.44 -22.71 24.43
C PRO A 69 18.79 -21.27 24.05
N ALA A 70 18.39 -20.81 22.87
CA ALA A 70 18.61 -19.46 22.41
C ALA A 70 17.76 -18.43 23.19
N PHE A 71 16.62 -18.81 23.75
CA PHE A 71 15.80 -17.97 24.63
C PHE A 71 16.52 -17.68 25.95
N GLU A 72 17.19 -18.66 26.54
CA GLU A 72 18.00 -18.48 27.75
C GLU A 72 19.18 -17.52 27.52
N ILE A 73 19.81 -17.61 26.33
CA ILE A 73 20.89 -16.69 25.95
C ILE A 73 20.33 -15.27 25.86
N PHE A 74 19.20 -15.10 25.19
CA PHE A 74 18.54 -13.79 25.04
C PHE A 74 18.21 -13.16 26.41
N ARG A 75 17.58 -13.91 27.31
CA ARG A 75 17.24 -13.47 28.66
C ARG A 75 18.47 -13.03 29.48
N ARG A 76 19.61 -13.67 29.26
CA ARG A 76 20.85 -13.36 29.96
C ARG A 76 21.49 -12.05 29.48
N PHE A 77 21.36 -11.71 28.19
CA PHE A 77 21.91 -10.50 27.60
C PHE A 77 20.97 -9.29 27.72
N PHE A 78 19.68 -9.51 27.89
CA PHE A 78 18.66 -8.47 28.04
C PHE A 78 17.88 -8.64 29.36
N PRO A 79 18.53 -8.51 30.51
CA PRO A 79 17.88 -8.72 31.82
C PRO A 79 16.86 -7.63 32.18
N GLN A 80 16.85 -6.52 31.44
CA GLN A 80 15.94 -5.41 31.62
C GLN A 80 14.95 -5.25 30.47
N ALA A 81 14.39 -6.32 29.95
CA ALA A 81 13.11 -6.17 29.27
C ALA A 81 12.12 -5.67 30.35
N PRO A 82 11.62 -4.42 30.26
CA PRO A 82 10.89 -3.79 31.37
C PRO A 82 9.58 -4.53 31.61
N GLY A 83 9.43 -4.92 32.88
CA GLY A 83 8.19 -5.47 33.37
C GLY A 83 8.02 -6.94 33.06
N GLY A 84 7.77 -7.73 34.08
CA GLY A 84 7.35 -9.12 34.01
C GLY A 84 6.14 -9.27 33.08
N MET A 85 6.41 -9.18 31.77
CA MET A 85 5.51 -9.62 30.75
C MET A 85 5.42 -11.13 30.93
N GLN A 86 4.33 -11.56 31.57
CA GLN A 86 3.79 -12.87 31.21
C GLN A 86 3.87 -12.93 29.68
N PRO A 87 4.36 -14.02 29.10
CA PRO A 87 4.27 -14.20 27.67
C PRO A 87 2.79 -14.19 27.30
N GLN A 88 2.25 -13.00 27.08
CA GLN A 88 1.11 -12.84 26.20
C GLN A 88 1.64 -13.45 24.92
N GLN A 89 1.08 -14.58 24.55
CA GLN A 89 1.39 -15.25 23.29
C GLN A 89 1.54 -14.17 22.26
N PRO A 90 2.66 -14.05 21.56
CA PRO A 90 2.80 -13.02 20.55
C PRO A 90 1.72 -13.28 19.52
N GLU A 91 0.64 -12.49 19.61
CA GLU A 91 -0.34 -12.45 18.53
C GLU A 91 0.42 -12.00 17.30
N ASN A 92 0.74 -12.93 16.42
CA ASN A 92 1.30 -12.58 15.13
C ASN A 92 0.25 -11.76 14.40
N ARG A 93 0.43 -10.44 14.43
CA ARG A 93 -0.43 -9.51 13.70
C ARG A 93 0.24 -9.18 12.38
N SER A 94 -0.42 -9.48 11.29
CA SER A 94 -0.07 -8.95 9.98
C SER A 94 -0.93 -7.73 9.70
N LEU A 95 -0.36 -6.76 8.99
CA LEU A 95 -1.06 -5.55 8.54
C LEU A 95 -0.96 -5.47 7.03
N GLY A 96 -2.05 -5.12 6.40
CA GLY A 96 -2.15 -4.93 4.97
C GLY A 96 -3.19 -3.88 4.60
N SER A 97 -3.42 -3.74 3.32
CA SER A 97 -4.43 -2.86 2.76
C SER A 97 -5.33 -3.63 1.81
N GLY A 98 -6.51 -3.10 1.55
CA GLY A 98 -7.45 -3.67 0.60
C GLY A 98 -8.38 -2.60 0.04
N PHE A 99 -9.28 -3.03 -0.85
CA PHE A 99 -10.25 -2.16 -1.50
C PHE A 99 -11.64 -2.77 -1.40
N ILE A 100 -12.63 -1.95 -1.04
CA ILE A 100 -14.04 -2.32 -1.18
C ILE A 100 -14.37 -2.35 -2.67
N ILE A 101 -14.82 -3.49 -3.18
CA ILE A 101 -15.11 -3.69 -4.61
C ILE A 101 -16.60 -3.75 -4.94
N SER A 102 -17.46 -3.84 -3.92
CA SER A 102 -18.89 -3.86 -4.13
C SER A 102 -19.65 -3.25 -2.97
N ALA A 103 -20.90 -2.85 -3.22
CA ALA A 103 -21.81 -2.31 -2.21
C ALA A 103 -22.23 -3.36 -1.16
N ASP A 104 -22.12 -4.64 -1.49
CA ASP A 104 -22.41 -5.76 -0.58
C ASP A 104 -21.32 -5.97 0.46
N GLY A 105 -20.21 -5.21 0.37
CA GLY A 105 -19.12 -5.22 1.33
C GLY A 105 -18.00 -6.20 1.01
N TYR A 106 -17.89 -6.67 -0.22
CA TYR A 106 -16.71 -7.44 -0.63
C TYR A 106 -15.46 -6.58 -0.67
N VAL A 107 -14.38 -7.12 -0.12
CA VAL A 107 -13.07 -6.47 -0.06
C VAL A 107 -12.03 -7.33 -0.76
N MET A 108 -11.25 -6.72 -1.64
CA MET A 108 -10.11 -7.35 -2.29
C MET A 108 -8.81 -6.96 -1.57
N THR A 109 -7.96 -7.94 -1.34
CA THR A 109 -6.64 -7.77 -0.71
C THR A 109 -5.64 -8.79 -1.29
N ASN A 110 -4.42 -8.79 -0.78
CA ASN A 110 -3.42 -9.78 -1.16
C ASN A 110 -3.59 -11.09 -0.35
N ALA A 111 -3.33 -12.22 -1.01
CA ALA A 111 -3.44 -13.53 -0.37
C ALA A 111 -2.44 -13.70 0.78
N HIS A 112 -1.21 -13.17 0.63
CA HIS A 112 -0.18 -13.25 1.67
C HIS A 112 -0.56 -12.49 2.95
N VAL A 113 -1.41 -11.42 2.87
CA VAL A 113 -1.88 -10.66 4.03
C VAL A 113 -2.74 -11.52 4.96
N ILE A 114 -3.54 -12.40 4.40
CA ILE A 114 -4.49 -13.25 5.14
C ILE A 114 -4.00 -14.69 5.35
N GLU A 115 -2.81 -15.00 4.85
CA GLU A 115 -2.28 -16.36 4.93
C GLU A 115 -2.06 -16.79 6.39
N GLY A 116 -2.69 -17.90 6.76
CA GLY A 116 -2.60 -18.44 8.13
C GLY A 116 -3.33 -17.61 9.19
N ALA A 117 -4.15 -16.63 8.80
CA ALA A 117 -4.93 -15.83 9.74
C ALA A 117 -6.10 -16.64 10.32
N ASP A 118 -6.23 -16.64 11.64
CA ASP A 118 -7.41 -17.15 12.34
C ASP A 118 -8.55 -16.12 12.37
N GLU A 119 -8.16 -14.86 12.38
CA GLU A 119 -9.09 -13.74 12.37
C GLU A 119 -8.60 -12.63 11.44
N VAL A 120 -9.52 -12.08 10.66
CA VAL A 120 -9.29 -10.96 9.75
C VAL A 120 -10.21 -9.81 10.13
N THR A 121 -9.65 -8.65 10.36
CA THR A 121 -10.38 -7.42 10.69
C THR A 121 -10.13 -6.38 9.60
N VAL A 122 -11.19 -5.82 9.06
CA VAL A 122 -11.18 -4.72 8.09
C VAL A 122 -11.52 -3.43 8.81
N LYS A 123 -10.65 -2.44 8.69
CA LYS A 123 -10.82 -1.11 9.27
C LYS A 123 -11.02 -0.08 8.17
N LEU A 124 -12.15 0.63 8.22
CA LEU A 124 -12.51 1.70 7.29
C LEU A 124 -11.79 3.02 7.63
N LEU A 125 -11.88 3.96 6.70
CA LEU A 125 -11.34 5.32 6.88
C LEU A 125 -11.95 6.04 8.09
N ASP A 126 -13.24 5.84 8.36
CA ASP A 126 -13.97 6.39 9.50
C ASP A 126 -13.70 5.67 10.83
N LYS A 127 -12.71 4.77 10.86
CA LYS A 127 -12.24 3.97 12.00
C LYS A 127 -13.20 2.86 12.45
N ARG A 128 -14.30 2.62 11.76
CA ARG A 128 -15.14 1.44 12.02
C ARG A 128 -14.37 0.18 11.66
N GLU A 129 -14.53 -0.86 12.45
CA GLU A 129 -13.86 -2.15 12.29
C GLU A 129 -14.90 -3.25 12.12
N PHE A 130 -14.63 -4.15 11.20
CA PHE A 130 -15.51 -5.27 10.88
C PHE A 130 -14.68 -6.55 10.81
N ARG A 131 -15.18 -7.61 11.44
CA ARG A 131 -14.62 -8.93 11.26
C ARG A 131 -15.01 -9.44 9.88
N ALA A 132 -14.04 -9.81 9.06
CA ALA A 132 -14.24 -10.29 7.71
C ALA A 132 -14.11 -11.81 7.64
N LYS A 133 -14.83 -12.41 6.69
CA LYS A 133 -14.68 -13.83 6.33
C LYS A 133 -13.90 -13.93 5.03
N VAL A 134 -12.97 -14.84 4.96
CA VAL A 134 -12.28 -15.17 3.70
C VAL A 134 -13.25 -15.92 2.79
N VAL A 135 -13.58 -15.33 1.65
CA VAL A 135 -14.42 -15.93 0.61
C VAL A 135 -13.58 -16.85 -0.27
N GLY A 136 -12.37 -16.40 -0.61
CA GLY A 136 -11.40 -17.17 -1.38
C GLY A 136 -10.06 -16.48 -1.49
N ALA A 137 -9.03 -17.24 -1.84
CA ALA A 137 -7.68 -16.73 -2.07
C ALA A 137 -6.97 -17.54 -3.16
N ASP A 138 -6.25 -16.85 -4.04
CA ASP A 138 -5.35 -17.46 -5.02
C ASP A 138 -3.91 -17.03 -4.71
N LYS A 139 -3.11 -17.96 -4.19
CA LYS A 139 -1.70 -17.71 -3.86
C LYS A 139 -0.83 -17.42 -5.08
N ARG A 140 -1.23 -17.93 -6.25
CA ARG A 140 -0.46 -17.78 -7.49
C ARG A 140 -0.50 -16.34 -8.01
N THR A 141 -1.65 -15.71 -7.91
CA THR A 141 -1.87 -14.31 -8.33
C THR A 141 -1.76 -13.35 -7.16
N ASP A 142 -1.59 -13.86 -5.93
CA ASP A 142 -1.56 -13.09 -4.68
C ASP A 142 -2.82 -12.22 -4.48
N VAL A 143 -3.99 -12.77 -4.78
CA VAL A 143 -5.29 -12.10 -4.61
C VAL A 143 -6.16 -12.87 -3.62
N ALA A 144 -6.81 -12.15 -2.73
CA ALA A 144 -7.82 -12.69 -1.83
C ALA A 144 -9.09 -11.84 -1.84
N LEU A 145 -10.22 -12.49 -1.59
CA LEU A 145 -11.54 -11.90 -1.44
C LEU A 145 -12.07 -12.17 -0.02
N LEU A 146 -12.52 -11.10 0.61
CA LEU A 146 -13.11 -11.07 1.94
C LEU A 146 -14.57 -10.68 1.86
#